data_ad851b61238ecdcce354b5172af2aa23
#
_entry.id   ad851b61238ecdcce354b5172af2aa23
#
_cell.length_a   1.000
_cell.length_b   1.000
_cell.length_c   1.000
_cell.angle_alpha   90.00
_cell.angle_beta   90.00
_cell.angle_gamma   90.00
#
_symmetry.space_group_name_H-M   'P 1'
#
loop_
_entity.id
_entity.type
_entity.pdbx_description
1 polymer ?
#
loop_
_entity_poly.entity_id
_entity_poly.type
_entity_poly.pdbx_seq_one_letter_code
_entity_poly.pdbx_strand_id
1 'polypeptide(L)'
;IETSCDETAFAIIDCSGGLRKPVFRLIKNIVSSQVKIHRPFGGVVPMLAKREHIKNLPMLWKRIAKQGAKADLLAVTVGPGLEPALWTGIEFAKNLAKELNKPLIGVNHLEGHLYSNWLVPIRADKKQDIIFPAIVLLVSGGHTILLKMISPTKWKKLGETRDDAAGEAFDKVARLLN
;
A
#
# COMPACT_ATOMS: atom_id res chain seq x y z
N ILE A 1 -4.15 -5.18 3.73
CA ILE A 1 -5.11 -5.21 2.61
C ILE A 1 -5.05 -3.88 1.92
N GLU A 2 -4.83 -3.88 0.60
CA GLU A 2 -4.64 -2.69 -0.21
C GLU A 2 -5.55 -2.72 -1.44
N THR A 3 -6.32 -1.63 -1.64
CA THR A 3 -7.23 -1.45 -2.77
C THR A 3 -7.36 0.03 -3.17
N SER A 4 -6.36 0.87 -2.88
CA SER A 4 -6.49 2.32 -3.03
C SER A 4 -6.62 2.82 -4.47
N CYS A 5 -6.16 2.05 -5.45
CA CYS A 5 -6.18 2.45 -6.86
C CYS A 5 -6.50 1.27 -7.80
N ASP A 6 -5.53 0.75 -8.51
CA ASP A 6 -5.70 -0.27 -9.57
C ASP A 6 -4.99 -1.59 -9.24
N GLU A 7 -4.61 -1.79 -7.99
CA GLU A 7 -4.00 -3.01 -7.52
C GLU A 7 -4.74 -3.54 -6.29
N THR A 8 -5.14 -4.81 -6.36
CA THR A 8 -5.65 -5.54 -5.19
C THR A 8 -4.49 -6.30 -4.58
N ALA A 9 -4.14 -6.02 -3.32
CA ALA A 9 -3.01 -6.69 -2.70
C ALA A 9 -3.29 -7.15 -1.27
N PHE A 10 -2.62 -8.24 -0.89
CA PHE A 10 -2.49 -8.73 0.47
C PHE A 10 -1.03 -8.94 0.81
N ALA A 11 -0.63 -8.49 1.98
CA ALA A 11 0.66 -8.81 2.56
C ALA A 11 0.49 -9.40 3.96
N ILE A 12 1.36 -10.33 4.32
CA ILE A 12 1.52 -10.85 5.69
C ILE A 12 2.90 -10.42 6.14
N ILE A 13 2.94 -9.69 7.25
CA ILE A 13 4.16 -9.11 7.80
C ILE A 13 4.29 -9.58 9.25
N ASP A 14 5.48 -10.06 9.60
CA ASP A 14 5.87 -10.30 10.98
C ASP A 14 6.58 -9.06 11.52
N CYS A 15 6.09 -8.54 12.65
CA CYS A 15 6.58 -7.32 13.27
C CYS A 15 7.19 -7.64 14.63
N SER A 16 8.44 -7.24 14.85
CA SER A 16 9.15 -7.45 16.11
C SER A 16 10.06 -6.26 16.45
N GLY A 17 10.74 -6.31 17.61
CA GLY A 17 11.74 -5.30 18.02
C GLY A 17 11.19 -4.02 18.65
N GLY A 18 9.86 -3.87 18.70
CA GLY A 18 9.20 -2.69 19.29
C GLY A 18 9.53 -1.39 18.56
N LEU A 19 9.12 -0.25 19.14
CA LEU A 19 9.26 1.07 18.50
C LEU A 19 10.70 1.57 18.40
N ARG A 20 11.61 1.05 19.23
CA ARG A 20 13.01 1.53 19.22
C ARG A 20 13.86 0.91 18.10
N LYS A 21 13.62 -0.36 17.80
CA LYS A 21 14.32 -1.09 16.73
C LYS A 21 13.33 -1.99 15.98
N PRO A 22 12.36 -1.41 15.26
CA PRO A 22 11.36 -2.19 14.59
C PRO A 22 11.98 -3.07 13.50
N VAL A 23 11.49 -4.28 13.39
CA VAL A 23 11.84 -5.22 12.33
C VAL A 23 10.56 -5.65 11.65
N PHE A 24 10.46 -5.41 10.37
CA PHE A 24 9.32 -5.81 9.55
C PHE A 24 9.77 -6.88 8.56
N ARG A 25 9.36 -8.11 8.79
CA ARG A 25 9.67 -9.23 7.91
C ARG A 25 8.47 -9.54 7.03
N LEU A 26 8.64 -9.40 5.73
CA LEU A 26 7.62 -9.78 4.76
C LEU A 26 7.55 -11.31 4.68
N ILE A 27 6.44 -11.89 5.11
CA ILE A 27 6.17 -13.34 5.05
C ILE A 27 5.57 -13.71 3.70
N LYS A 28 4.64 -12.91 3.22
CA LYS A 28 3.98 -13.11 1.93
C LYS A 28 3.48 -11.80 1.36
N ASN A 29 3.57 -11.66 0.04
CA ASN A 29 2.96 -10.57 -0.71
C ASN A 29 2.31 -11.16 -1.97
N ILE A 30 1.06 -10.82 -2.21
CA ILE A 30 0.35 -11.19 -3.43
C ILE A 30 -0.40 -9.98 -3.96
N VAL A 31 -0.28 -9.76 -5.26
CA VAL A 31 -0.85 -8.61 -5.95
C VAL A 31 -1.61 -9.09 -7.19
N SER A 32 -2.75 -8.48 -7.45
CA SER A 32 -3.49 -8.55 -8.70
C SER A 32 -3.59 -7.15 -9.28
N SER A 33 -2.79 -6.88 -10.32
CA SER A 33 -2.77 -5.59 -11.00
C SER A 33 -3.86 -5.51 -12.07
N GLN A 34 -4.49 -4.35 -12.18
CA GLN A 34 -5.52 -4.03 -13.14
C GLN A 34 -5.00 -3.16 -14.31
N VAL A 35 -3.69 -2.94 -14.40
CA VAL A 35 -3.05 -2.08 -15.42
C VAL A 35 -3.52 -2.46 -16.84
N LYS A 36 -3.57 -3.75 -17.16
CA LYS A 36 -4.01 -4.23 -18.48
C LYS A 36 -5.47 -3.87 -18.79
N ILE A 37 -6.32 -3.81 -17.75
CA ILE A 37 -7.76 -3.52 -17.87
C ILE A 37 -7.97 -2.01 -18.08
N HIS A 38 -7.18 -1.19 -17.42
CA HIS A 38 -7.30 0.27 -17.49
C HIS A 38 -6.54 0.90 -18.66
N ARG A 39 -5.52 0.22 -19.20
CA ARG A 39 -4.70 0.71 -20.30
C ARG A 39 -5.48 1.25 -21.51
N PRO A 40 -6.57 0.57 -21.99
CA PRO A 40 -7.36 1.08 -23.12
C PRO A 40 -8.06 2.43 -22.86
N PHE A 41 -8.23 2.79 -21.59
CA PHE A 41 -8.89 4.04 -21.18
C PHE A 41 -7.89 5.18 -20.92
N GLY A 42 -6.59 4.92 -21.05
CA GLY A 42 -5.54 5.91 -20.80
C GLY A 42 -5.37 6.31 -19.34
N GLY A 43 -6.00 5.62 -18.40
CA GLY A 43 -5.94 5.86 -16.95
C GLY A 43 -6.94 5.01 -16.18
N VAL A 44 -6.88 5.11 -14.85
CA VAL A 44 -7.75 4.29 -13.99
C VAL A 44 -9.20 4.77 -14.03
N VAL A 45 -10.12 3.85 -14.32
CA VAL A 45 -11.57 4.08 -14.28
C VAL A 45 -12.11 3.61 -12.93
N PRO A 46 -12.56 4.53 -12.02
CA PRO A 46 -12.85 4.18 -10.63
C PRO A 46 -13.88 3.07 -10.43
N MET A 47 -14.97 3.09 -11.21
CA MET A 47 -16.01 2.07 -11.11
C MET A 47 -15.60 0.71 -11.65
N LEU A 48 -14.70 0.69 -12.63
CA LEU A 48 -14.09 -0.55 -13.14
C LEU A 48 -13.12 -1.11 -12.11
N ALA A 49 -12.29 -0.25 -11.50
CA ALA A 49 -11.40 -0.64 -10.42
C ALA A 49 -12.18 -1.27 -9.25
N LYS A 50 -13.28 -0.65 -8.81
CA LYS A 50 -14.17 -1.21 -7.80
C LYS A 50 -14.63 -2.63 -8.14
N ARG A 51 -15.11 -2.87 -9.37
CA ARG A 51 -15.60 -4.20 -9.80
C ARG A 51 -14.49 -5.25 -9.74
N GLU A 52 -13.30 -4.90 -10.18
CA GLU A 52 -12.16 -5.82 -10.14
C GLU A 52 -11.70 -6.09 -8.70
N HIS A 53 -11.72 -5.10 -7.80
CA HIS A 53 -11.45 -5.34 -6.39
C HIS A 53 -12.44 -6.32 -5.76
N ILE A 54 -13.74 -6.14 -6.00
CA ILE A 54 -14.78 -7.07 -5.49
C ILE A 54 -14.48 -8.51 -5.92
N LYS A 55 -14.05 -8.71 -7.16
CA LYS A 55 -13.70 -10.02 -7.71
C LYS A 55 -12.40 -10.57 -7.15
N ASN A 56 -11.37 -9.71 -7.05
CA ASN A 56 -10.01 -10.13 -6.73
C ASN A 56 -9.81 -10.39 -5.24
N LEU A 57 -10.45 -9.63 -4.35
CA LEU A 57 -10.28 -9.75 -2.89
C LEU A 57 -10.53 -11.18 -2.39
N PRO A 58 -11.68 -11.84 -2.66
CA PRO A 58 -11.91 -13.20 -2.18
C PRO A 58 -10.97 -14.22 -2.83
N MET A 59 -10.58 -14.02 -4.09
CA MET A 59 -9.67 -14.92 -4.78
C MET A 59 -8.26 -14.86 -4.19
N LEU A 60 -7.76 -13.66 -3.91
CA LEU A 60 -6.44 -13.48 -3.29
C LEU A 60 -6.46 -13.95 -1.84
N TRP A 61 -7.51 -13.62 -1.09
CA TRP A 61 -7.63 -14.11 0.29
C TRP A 61 -7.54 -15.64 0.36
N LYS A 62 -8.27 -16.35 -0.48
CA LYS A 62 -8.23 -17.83 -0.53
C LYS A 62 -6.81 -18.38 -0.67
N ARG A 63 -5.92 -17.67 -1.38
CA ARG A 63 -4.52 -18.09 -1.60
C ARG A 63 -3.61 -17.93 -0.37
N ILE A 64 -4.01 -17.11 0.58
CA ILE A 64 -3.21 -16.82 1.79
C ILE A 64 -3.95 -17.15 3.09
N ALA A 65 -5.20 -17.55 3.04
CA ALA A 65 -6.06 -17.73 4.21
C ALA A 65 -5.44 -18.60 5.29
N LYS A 66 -4.76 -19.69 4.93
CA LYS A 66 -4.09 -20.59 5.88
C LYS A 66 -3.06 -19.87 6.77
N GLN A 67 -2.37 -18.87 6.22
CA GLN A 67 -1.37 -18.07 6.94
C GLN A 67 -2.01 -16.80 7.52
N GLY A 68 -2.86 -16.14 6.75
CA GLY A 68 -3.51 -14.89 7.11
C GLY A 68 -4.45 -15.02 8.30
N ALA A 69 -5.14 -16.16 8.46
CA ALA A 69 -6.00 -16.43 9.61
C ALA A 69 -5.22 -16.50 10.95
N LYS A 70 -3.91 -16.68 10.90
CA LYS A 70 -3.03 -16.68 12.07
C LYS A 70 -2.55 -15.28 12.48
N ALA A 71 -2.84 -14.25 11.69
CA ALA A 71 -2.46 -12.88 12.01
C ALA A 71 -3.13 -12.42 13.32
N ASP A 72 -2.42 -11.62 14.09
CA ASP A 72 -2.93 -11.06 15.35
C ASP A 72 -3.79 -9.82 15.09
N LEU A 73 -3.57 -9.13 13.98
CA LEU A 73 -4.17 -7.87 13.61
C LEU A 73 -4.39 -7.83 12.10
N LEU A 74 -5.52 -7.27 11.67
CA LEU A 74 -5.77 -6.92 10.28
C LEU A 74 -5.56 -5.41 10.07
N ALA A 75 -4.95 -5.05 8.96
CA ALA A 75 -4.79 -3.67 8.54
C ALA A 75 -5.38 -3.48 7.13
N VAL A 76 -6.05 -2.36 6.91
CA VAL A 76 -6.60 -2.00 5.60
C VAL A 76 -6.33 -0.54 5.28
N THR A 77 -5.96 -0.26 4.05
CA THR A 77 -5.77 1.11 3.58
C THR A 77 -7.10 1.84 3.52
N VAL A 78 -7.15 3.01 4.20
CA VAL A 78 -8.35 3.85 4.28
C VAL A 78 -8.22 5.17 3.52
N GLY A 79 -7.05 5.46 2.98
CA GLY A 79 -6.77 6.67 2.18
C GLY A 79 -5.29 7.06 2.23
N PRO A 80 -4.89 8.02 1.34
CA PRO A 80 -5.62 8.49 0.17
C PRO A 80 -5.77 7.44 -0.93
N GLY A 81 -6.73 7.66 -1.85
CA GLY A 81 -6.99 6.75 -2.98
C GLY A 81 -8.38 6.98 -3.58
N LEU A 82 -8.75 6.13 -4.52
CA LEU A 82 -10.07 6.15 -5.16
C LEU A 82 -11.14 5.69 -4.17
N GLU A 83 -12.06 6.56 -3.82
CA GLU A 83 -13.09 6.30 -2.80
C GLU A 83 -13.85 4.98 -3.02
N PRO A 84 -14.38 4.67 -4.24
CA PRO A 84 -15.10 3.41 -4.45
C PRO A 84 -14.23 2.16 -4.28
N ALA A 85 -12.94 2.27 -4.56
CA ALA A 85 -11.95 1.21 -4.42
C ALA A 85 -11.58 1.00 -2.95
N LEU A 86 -11.30 2.09 -2.22
CA LEU A 86 -11.04 2.07 -0.78
C LEU A 86 -12.17 1.42 0.01
N TRP A 87 -13.43 1.85 -0.22
CA TRP A 87 -14.58 1.27 0.46
C TRP A 87 -14.73 -0.23 0.20
N THR A 88 -14.39 -0.69 -0.99
CA THR A 88 -14.43 -2.14 -1.29
C THR A 88 -13.46 -2.93 -0.39
N GLY A 89 -12.24 -2.42 -0.21
CA GLY A 89 -11.25 -3.03 0.69
C GLY A 89 -11.66 -2.95 2.15
N ILE A 90 -12.18 -1.80 2.58
CA ILE A 90 -12.63 -1.56 3.96
C ILE A 90 -13.77 -2.52 4.33
N GLU A 91 -14.81 -2.65 3.50
CA GLU A 91 -15.93 -3.55 3.78
C GLU A 91 -15.49 -5.02 3.78
N PHE A 92 -14.63 -5.42 2.85
CA PHE A 92 -14.05 -6.76 2.87
C PHE A 92 -13.27 -7.02 4.17
N ALA A 93 -12.40 -6.08 4.57
CA ALA A 93 -11.59 -6.21 5.77
C ALA A 93 -12.44 -6.25 7.05
N LYS A 94 -13.53 -5.47 7.14
CA LYS A 94 -14.48 -5.49 8.27
C LYS A 94 -15.15 -6.85 8.41
N ASN A 95 -15.60 -7.43 7.32
CA ASN A 95 -16.23 -8.75 7.32
C ASN A 95 -15.23 -9.83 7.71
N LEU A 96 -14.03 -9.79 7.14
CA LEU A 96 -12.96 -10.72 7.46
C LEU A 96 -12.52 -10.62 8.93
N ALA A 97 -12.42 -9.41 9.48
CA ALA A 97 -12.07 -9.19 10.88
C ALA A 97 -13.11 -9.79 11.84
N LYS A 98 -14.40 -9.68 11.50
CA LYS A 98 -15.49 -10.34 12.25
C LYS A 98 -15.40 -11.86 12.18
N GLU A 99 -15.21 -12.40 10.97
CA GLU A 99 -15.10 -13.85 10.73
C GLU A 99 -13.94 -14.45 11.51
N LEU A 100 -12.79 -13.78 11.51
CA LEU A 100 -11.58 -14.27 12.20
C LEU A 100 -11.53 -13.89 13.68
N ASN A 101 -12.47 -13.07 14.17
CA ASN A 101 -12.45 -12.49 15.51
C ASN A 101 -11.12 -11.78 15.82
N LYS A 102 -10.67 -10.89 14.90
CA LYS A 102 -9.40 -10.16 14.99
C LYS A 102 -9.64 -8.65 14.98
N PRO A 103 -8.81 -7.87 15.69
CA PRO A 103 -8.83 -6.42 15.59
C PRO A 103 -8.51 -5.95 14.17
N LEU A 104 -9.09 -4.82 13.79
CA LEU A 104 -8.89 -4.16 12.48
C LEU A 104 -8.45 -2.72 12.70
N ILE A 105 -7.41 -2.31 11.96
CA ILE A 105 -6.96 -0.90 11.92
C ILE A 105 -6.99 -0.36 10.50
N GLY A 106 -7.31 0.94 10.38
CA GLY A 106 -7.13 1.70 9.16
C GLY A 106 -5.71 2.24 9.07
N VAL A 107 -5.11 2.17 7.88
CA VAL A 107 -3.76 2.68 7.64
C VAL A 107 -3.72 3.64 6.45
N ASN A 108 -2.78 4.57 6.49
CA ASN A 108 -2.58 5.54 5.41
C ASN A 108 -1.74 4.92 4.29
N HIS A 109 -2.20 5.08 3.03
CA HIS A 109 -1.55 4.56 1.84
C HIS A 109 -0.12 5.11 1.66
N LEU A 110 0.07 6.42 1.87
CA LEU A 110 1.39 7.06 1.71
C LEU A 110 2.38 6.63 2.80
N GLU A 111 1.88 6.38 4.02
CA GLU A 111 2.70 5.79 5.08
C GLU A 111 3.09 4.36 4.73
N GLY A 112 2.21 3.61 4.07
CA GLY A 112 2.53 2.29 3.52
C GLY A 112 3.73 2.35 2.56
N HIS A 113 3.73 3.30 1.62
CA HIS A 113 4.87 3.54 0.74
C HIS A 113 6.13 3.95 1.51
N LEU A 114 5.99 4.86 2.48
CA LEU A 114 7.09 5.30 3.31
C LEU A 114 7.77 4.13 4.02
N TYR A 115 6.99 3.32 4.72
CA TYR A 115 7.51 2.19 5.51
C TYR A 115 7.90 0.96 4.67
N SER A 116 7.50 0.87 3.41
CA SER A 116 7.89 -0.25 2.53
C SER A 116 9.41 -0.38 2.36
N ASN A 117 10.15 0.73 2.51
CA ASN A 117 11.61 0.73 2.47
C ASN A 117 12.27 -0.05 3.63
N TRP A 118 11.52 -0.32 4.69
CA TRP A 118 12.01 -1.06 5.88
C TRP A 118 11.59 -2.53 5.89
N LEU A 119 10.86 -2.96 4.86
CA LEU A 119 10.49 -4.37 4.74
C LEU A 119 11.72 -5.21 4.40
N VAL A 120 12.04 -6.14 5.25
CA VAL A 120 13.06 -7.15 4.95
C VAL A 120 12.43 -8.20 4.04
N PRO A 121 12.95 -8.40 2.82
CA PRO A 121 12.46 -9.44 1.92
C PRO A 121 12.56 -10.83 2.56
N ILE A 122 11.68 -11.75 2.18
CA ILE A 122 11.54 -13.11 2.74
C ILE A 122 12.88 -13.89 2.73
N ARG A 123 13.79 -13.57 1.80
CA ARG A 123 15.06 -14.27 1.59
C ARG A 123 16.31 -13.44 1.88
N ALA A 124 16.15 -12.27 2.50
CA ALA A 124 17.30 -11.42 2.80
C ALA A 124 17.76 -11.62 4.25
N ASP A 125 19.02 -11.95 4.43
CA ASP A 125 19.65 -12.07 5.75
C ASP A 125 20.06 -10.72 6.34
N LYS A 126 19.99 -9.64 5.57
CA LYS A 126 20.45 -8.31 6.00
C LYS A 126 19.27 -7.45 6.44
N LYS A 127 19.30 -7.03 7.70
CA LYS A 127 18.57 -5.85 8.20
C LYS A 127 19.08 -4.62 7.46
N GLN A 128 18.16 -3.79 6.94
CA GLN A 128 18.51 -2.41 6.64
C GLN A 128 18.43 -1.60 7.95
N ASP A 129 19.57 -1.21 8.47
CA ASP A 129 19.62 -0.23 9.54
C ASP A 129 19.30 1.15 8.94
N ILE A 130 18.16 1.70 9.34
CA ILE A 130 17.79 3.03 8.90
C ILE A 130 18.32 4.03 9.89
N ILE A 131 19.16 4.92 9.37
CA ILE A 131 19.78 5.99 10.14
C ILE A 131 18.84 7.19 10.11
N PHE A 132 18.50 7.72 11.27
CA PHE A 132 17.75 8.95 11.41
C PHE A 132 18.68 10.10 11.82
N PRO A 133 18.41 11.37 11.41
CA PRO A 133 17.30 11.76 10.53
C PRO A 133 17.52 11.34 9.07
N ALA A 134 16.42 11.00 8.40
CA ALA A 134 16.41 10.62 6.99
C ALA A 134 15.57 11.60 6.14
N ILE A 135 15.97 11.81 4.90
CA ILE A 135 15.16 12.51 3.90
C ILE A 135 14.50 11.45 3.03
N VAL A 136 13.21 11.59 2.83
CA VAL A 136 12.41 10.66 2.03
C VAL A 136 11.67 11.44 0.95
N LEU A 137 11.78 10.95 -0.29
CA LEU A 137 11.01 11.42 -1.42
C LEU A 137 9.98 10.35 -1.79
N LEU A 138 8.69 10.68 -1.63
CA LEU A 138 7.58 9.88 -2.12
C LEU A 138 7.22 10.36 -3.53
N VAL A 139 7.30 9.47 -4.50
CA VAL A 139 6.96 9.73 -5.90
C VAL A 139 5.97 8.68 -6.38
N SER A 140 4.82 9.11 -6.87
CA SER A 140 3.79 8.27 -7.44
C SER A 140 3.05 8.97 -8.57
N GLY A 141 2.03 8.32 -9.15
CA GLY A 141 1.15 8.94 -10.15
C GLY A 141 0.37 10.14 -9.61
N GLY A 142 0.00 10.14 -8.33
CA GLY A 142 -0.81 11.20 -7.72
C GLY A 142 -0.08 12.07 -6.70
N HIS A 143 1.15 11.71 -6.30
CA HIS A 143 1.84 12.41 -5.21
C HIS A 143 3.34 12.58 -5.50
N THR A 144 3.86 13.75 -5.15
CA THR A 144 5.30 14.01 -5.05
C THR A 144 5.53 14.81 -3.77
N ILE A 145 6.07 14.16 -2.74
CA ILE A 145 6.15 14.69 -1.38
C ILE A 145 7.57 14.48 -0.84
N LEU A 146 8.16 15.55 -0.32
CA LEU A 146 9.45 15.51 0.37
C LEU A 146 9.23 15.55 1.89
N LEU A 147 9.78 14.57 2.59
CA LEU A 147 9.66 14.42 4.03
C LEU A 147 11.02 14.39 4.70
N LYS A 148 11.08 14.92 5.93
CA LYS A 148 12.18 14.68 6.88
C LYS A 148 11.67 13.77 8.00
N MET A 149 12.22 12.58 8.10
CA MET A 149 11.95 11.66 9.19
C MET A 149 12.98 11.85 10.29
N ILE A 150 12.50 12.13 11.49
CA ILE A 150 13.32 12.32 12.70
C ILE A 150 13.45 10.99 13.44
N SER A 151 12.42 10.16 13.36
CA SER A 151 12.35 8.81 13.93
C SER A 151 11.32 7.97 13.13
N PRO A 152 11.17 6.67 13.38
CA PRO A 152 10.16 5.85 12.73
C PRO A 152 8.72 6.37 12.87
N THR A 153 8.43 7.12 13.93
CA THR A 153 7.08 7.61 14.25
C THR A 153 6.94 9.13 14.18
N LYS A 154 8.03 9.85 13.84
CA LYS A 154 8.04 11.32 13.80
C LYS A 154 8.66 11.82 12.51
N TRP A 155 7.84 12.43 11.69
CA TRP A 155 8.27 13.03 10.44
C TRP A 155 7.61 14.39 10.20
N LYS A 156 8.22 15.19 9.33
CA LYS A 156 7.74 16.50 8.91
C LYS A 156 7.74 16.59 7.41
N LYS A 157 6.64 17.05 6.82
CA LYS A 157 6.57 17.41 5.41
C LYS A 157 7.40 18.67 5.17
N LEU A 158 8.35 18.59 4.24
CA LEU A 158 9.20 19.72 3.82
C LEU A 158 8.61 20.42 2.60
N GLY A 159 7.98 19.66 1.72
CA GLY A 159 7.33 20.17 0.52
C GLY A 159 6.51 19.11 -0.19
N GLU A 160 5.68 19.56 -1.11
CA GLU A 160 4.91 18.72 -2.02
C GLU A 160 4.73 19.46 -3.35
N THR A 161 4.49 18.71 -4.42
CA THR A 161 4.15 19.33 -5.70
C THR A 161 2.86 20.14 -5.57
N ARG A 162 2.81 21.25 -6.30
CA ARG A 162 1.61 22.11 -6.41
C ARG A 162 0.88 21.93 -7.74
N ASP A 163 1.50 21.19 -8.65
CA ASP A 163 0.99 20.87 -9.97
C ASP A 163 0.96 19.35 -10.15
N ASP A 164 1.35 18.86 -11.31
CA ASP A 164 1.42 17.45 -11.61
C ASP A 164 2.36 16.71 -10.65
N ALA A 165 1.95 15.54 -10.22
CA ALA A 165 2.88 14.62 -9.59
C ALA A 165 3.91 14.12 -10.61
N ALA A 166 5.09 13.73 -10.15
CA ALA A 166 6.16 13.29 -11.05
C ALA A 166 5.73 12.13 -11.96
N GLY A 167 4.99 11.14 -11.44
CA GLY A 167 4.46 10.04 -12.26
C GLY A 167 3.45 10.53 -13.30
N GLU A 168 2.58 11.46 -12.97
CA GLU A 168 1.66 12.08 -13.92
C GLU A 168 2.40 12.85 -15.01
N ALA A 169 3.46 13.59 -14.64
CA ALA A 169 4.30 14.30 -15.60
C ALA A 169 4.96 13.33 -16.59
N PHE A 170 5.49 12.19 -16.12
CA PHE A 170 6.02 11.13 -16.98
C PHE A 170 4.96 10.58 -17.95
N ASP A 171 3.75 10.32 -17.48
CA ASP A 171 2.66 9.84 -18.33
C ASP A 171 2.25 10.87 -19.40
N LYS A 172 2.20 12.15 -19.03
CA LYS A 172 1.90 13.24 -19.98
C LYS A 172 2.97 13.37 -21.06
N VAL A 173 4.24 13.33 -20.66
CA VAL A 173 5.37 13.36 -21.62
C VAL A 173 5.36 12.13 -22.51
N ALA A 174 5.13 10.94 -21.95
CA ALA A 174 5.05 9.72 -22.75
C ALA A 174 3.95 9.79 -23.83
N ARG A 175 2.79 10.39 -23.52
CA ARG A 175 1.72 10.59 -24.50
C ARG A 175 2.09 11.58 -25.61
N LEU A 176 2.96 12.56 -25.33
CA LEU A 176 3.46 13.51 -26.34
C LEU A 176 4.51 12.88 -27.27
N LEU A 177 5.20 11.85 -26.80
CA LEU A 177 6.23 11.16 -27.57
C LEU A 177 5.71 9.94 -28.36
N ASN A 178 4.40 9.61 -28.23
CA ASN A 178 3.71 8.42 -28.80
C ASN A 178 4.30 7.10 -28.35
#